data_303784aed259fc34f6e45ea164d81122
#
_entry.id   303784aed259fc34f6e45ea164d81122
#
_cell.length_a   1.000
_cell.length_b   1.000
_cell.length_c   1.000
_cell.angle_alpha   90.00
_cell.angle_beta   90.00
_cell.angle_gamma   90.00
#
_symmetry.space_group_name_H-M   'P 1'
#
loop_
_entity.id
_entity.type
_entity.pdbx_description
1 polymer ?
#
loop_
_entity_poly.entity_id
_entity_poly.type
_entity_poly.pdbx_seq_one_letter_code
_entity_poly.pdbx_strand_id
1 'polypeptide(L)'
;QEGETLAVVGESGCGKSTLGQTLLNLHGATDGSVQFRGDELTGLSDREMRPYRRRMQMIFQDPLASLNPRQTVGDIVTAPMEVHDIGEDAEDRLERAEALLERVGLEAAHVDRYPTQFSGGQQQRVGVARALAVEPELIVADEPVSALDVSVQAQILELLEELQAEFGLSLLFITHDLSVVHQVADRVAVMYLGEIVETGPVREMFNDPEHPYTKSLLSAVPRIDPSARQDRIILEGTVPSPIDPPEGCRFHTRCPAVIPNDAWTGSQQAFRHAFTFRNRVEAGELDPDAVRTRLEAELGETDDDTVADRLIENALPGDLSDLPEAATEPIRTAAQQVAAGDEDDATGTVQEAFPSPCVAEAPRTVKPAPNRTAACHRVDPEHDADAEF
;
A
#
# COMPACT_ATOMS: atom_id res chain seq x y z
N GLN A 1 14.44 0.99 13.74
CA GLN A 1 15.51 1.16 14.74
C GLN A 1 15.27 2.47 15.49
N GLU A 2 15.94 2.67 16.62
CA GLU A 2 15.81 3.91 17.39
C GLU A 2 16.33 5.09 16.56
N GLY A 3 15.54 6.18 16.44
CA GLY A 3 15.87 7.34 15.63
C GLY A 3 15.71 7.15 14.11
N GLU A 4 15.18 6.01 13.65
CA GLU A 4 15.00 5.70 12.23
C GLU A 4 13.59 6.11 11.74
N THR A 5 13.50 6.57 10.51
CA THR A 5 12.24 6.71 9.78
C THR A 5 12.02 5.50 8.87
N LEU A 6 11.01 4.68 9.19
CA LEU A 6 10.51 3.62 8.32
C LEU A 6 9.26 4.10 7.58
N ALA A 7 9.31 4.17 6.26
CA ALA A 7 8.12 4.43 5.46
C ALA A 7 7.37 3.15 5.15
N VAL A 8 6.03 3.19 5.21
CA VAL A 8 5.13 2.15 4.69
C VAL A 8 4.38 2.70 3.50
N VAL A 9 4.56 2.09 2.34
CA VAL A 9 3.98 2.54 1.07
C VAL A 9 3.16 1.45 0.40
N GLY A 10 2.24 1.85 -0.47
CA GLY A 10 1.39 0.95 -1.25
C GLY A 10 0.12 1.65 -1.71
N GLU A 11 -0.66 0.98 -2.57
CA GLU A 11 -1.92 1.51 -3.09
C GLU A 11 -2.93 1.80 -1.97
N SER A 12 -3.90 2.69 -2.27
CA SER A 12 -4.98 2.99 -1.31
C SER A 12 -5.78 1.72 -0.98
N GLY A 13 -6.15 1.56 0.29
CA GLY A 13 -6.91 0.39 0.75
C GLY A 13 -6.08 -0.88 1.02
N CYS A 14 -4.75 -0.87 0.84
CA CYS A 14 -3.92 -2.07 1.08
C CYS A 14 -3.67 -2.39 2.57
N GLY A 15 -4.18 -1.58 3.52
CA GLY A 15 -4.09 -1.86 4.97
C GLY A 15 -3.06 -1.05 5.75
N LYS A 16 -2.39 -0.05 5.15
CA LYS A 16 -1.34 0.76 5.81
C LYS A 16 -1.80 1.43 7.10
N SER A 17 -2.91 2.15 7.06
CA SER A 17 -3.47 2.81 8.25
C SER A 17 -3.90 1.81 9.32
N THR A 18 -4.47 0.68 8.89
CA THR A 18 -4.84 -0.43 9.78
C THR A 18 -3.59 -0.99 10.49
N LEU A 19 -2.48 -1.17 9.77
CA LEU A 19 -1.21 -1.58 10.37
C LEU A 19 -0.76 -0.59 11.44
N GLY A 20 -0.72 0.71 11.12
CA GLY A 20 -0.33 1.77 12.08
C GLY A 20 -1.20 1.77 13.34
N GLN A 21 -2.52 1.65 13.19
CA GLN A 21 -3.47 1.61 14.28
C GLN A 21 -3.35 0.32 15.12
N THR A 22 -3.07 -0.81 14.49
CA THR A 22 -2.84 -2.09 15.18
C THR A 22 -1.56 -2.06 16.00
N LEU A 23 -0.48 -1.47 15.50
CA LEU A 23 0.78 -1.31 16.24
C LEU A 23 0.60 -0.50 17.53
N LEU A 24 -0.33 0.49 17.53
CA LEU A 24 -0.68 1.30 18.69
C LEU A 24 -1.80 0.69 19.56
N ASN A 25 -2.25 -0.53 19.21
CA ASN A 25 -3.38 -1.22 19.85
C ASN A 25 -4.65 -0.34 19.90
N LEU A 26 -4.88 0.46 18.84
CA LEU A 26 -6.14 1.18 18.60
C LEU A 26 -7.15 0.24 17.93
N HIS A 27 -6.66 -0.75 17.18
CA HIS A 27 -7.37 -1.94 16.72
C HIS A 27 -6.65 -3.16 17.28
N GLY A 28 -7.40 -4.08 17.87
CA GLY A 28 -6.82 -5.33 18.37
C GLY A 28 -6.29 -6.19 17.20
N ALA A 29 -5.08 -6.74 17.36
CA ALA A 29 -4.56 -7.72 16.42
C ALA A 29 -5.40 -9.00 16.50
N THR A 30 -5.76 -9.57 15.33
CA THR A 30 -6.50 -10.85 15.27
C THR A 30 -5.55 -12.02 15.54
N ASP A 31 -4.30 -11.90 15.08
CA ASP A 31 -3.25 -12.91 15.25
C ASP A 31 -1.86 -12.22 15.23
N GLY A 32 -0.82 -12.96 15.61
CA GLY A 32 0.55 -12.45 15.67
C GLY A 32 0.88 -11.72 16.96
N SER A 33 2.02 -11.03 16.98
CA SER A 33 2.51 -10.29 18.14
C SER A 33 3.03 -8.90 17.78
N VAL A 34 2.81 -7.94 18.68
CA VAL A 34 3.35 -6.58 18.61
C VAL A 34 4.23 -6.35 19.81
N GLN A 35 5.50 -6.05 19.60
CA GLN A 35 6.46 -5.83 20.65
C GLN A 35 7.03 -4.40 20.61
N PHE A 36 7.09 -3.75 21.76
CA PHE A 36 7.73 -2.45 21.92
C PHE A 36 8.80 -2.53 23.01
N ARG A 37 10.08 -2.33 22.64
CA ARG A 37 11.25 -2.50 23.53
C ARG A 37 11.31 -3.85 24.25
N GLY A 38 10.82 -4.90 23.61
CA GLY A 38 10.78 -6.26 24.15
C GLY A 38 9.53 -6.60 24.98
N ASP A 39 8.68 -5.62 25.26
CA ASP A 39 7.40 -5.85 25.92
C ASP A 39 6.34 -6.23 24.88
N GLU A 40 5.56 -7.29 25.16
CA GLU A 40 4.45 -7.73 24.33
C GLU A 40 3.23 -6.83 24.57
N LEU A 41 2.71 -6.22 23.50
CA LEU A 41 1.56 -5.32 23.55
C LEU A 41 0.25 -5.97 23.14
N THR A 42 0.30 -7.11 22.44
CA THR A 42 -0.88 -7.81 21.95
C THR A 42 -1.75 -8.31 23.10
N GLY A 43 -3.03 -7.95 23.06
CA GLY A 43 -3.98 -8.38 24.09
C GLY A 43 -3.95 -7.58 25.39
N LEU A 44 -3.12 -6.54 25.50
CA LEU A 44 -3.15 -5.62 26.65
C LEU A 44 -4.49 -4.87 26.68
N SER A 45 -5.03 -4.71 27.89
CA SER A 45 -6.19 -3.86 28.13
C SER A 45 -5.83 -2.37 27.98
N ASP A 46 -6.84 -1.50 27.82
CA ASP A 46 -6.65 -0.04 27.74
C ASP A 46 -5.84 0.53 28.93
N ARG A 47 -6.04 -0.03 30.13
CA ARG A 47 -5.33 0.38 31.32
C ARG A 47 -3.84 0.01 31.26
N GLU A 48 -3.54 -1.18 30.76
CA GLU A 48 -2.16 -1.68 30.61
C GLU A 48 -1.45 -0.97 29.45
N MET A 49 -2.18 -0.57 28.40
CA MET A 49 -1.65 0.21 27.28
C MET A 49 -1.33 1.67 27.63
N ARG A 50 -1.89 2.24 28.69
CA ARG A 50 -1.71 3.66 29.06
C ARG A 50 -0.25 4.12 29.10
N PRO A 51 0.71 3.42 29.76
CA PRO A 51 2.12 3.82 29.77
C PRO A 51 2.78 3.74 28.39
N TYR A 52 2.37 2.80 27.52
CA TYR A 52 2.89 2.69 26.16
C TYR A 52 2.32 3.79 25.25
N ARG A 53 1.05 4.16 25.39
CA ARG A 53 0.44 5.28 24.65
C ARG A 53 1.11 6.62 24.94
N ARG A 54 1.74 6.82 26.09
CA ARG A 54 2.61 7.97 26.33
C ARG A 54 3.83 7.96 25.41
N ARG A 55 4.43 6.77 25.21
CA ARG A 55 5.68 6.59 24.46
C ARG A 55 5.46 6.44 22.94
N MET A 56 4.25 6.10 22.54
CA MET A 56 3.88 5.88 21.14
C MET A 56 2.66 6.74 20.80
N GLN A 57 2.80 7.65 19.86
CA GLN A 57 1.76 8.59 19.47
C GLN A 57 1.39 8.44 18.00
N MET A 58 0.24 8.98 17.59
CA MET A 58 -0.24 8.97 16.22
C MET A 58 -0.57 10.38 15.73
N ILE A 59 -0.10 10.68 14.53
CA ILE A 59 -0.53 11.82 13.72
C ILE A 59 -1.47 11.26 12.65
N PHE A 60 -2.73 11.70 12.66
CA PHE A 60 -3.78 11.18 11.78
C PHE A 60 -3.82 11.88 10.43
N GLN A 61 -4.32 11.19 9.42
CA GLN A 61 -4.46 11.64 8.04
C GLN A 61 -5.32 12.92 7.90
N ASP A 62 -6.43 12.99 8.62
CA ASP A 62 -7.31 14.17 8.63
C ASP A 62 -7.09 14.97 9.94
N PRO A 63 -6.36 16.09 9.87
CA PRO A 63 -6.11 16.90 11.05
C PRO A 63 -7.40 17.47 11.63
N LEU A 64 -8.36 17.88 10.80
CA LEU A 64 -9.62 18.46 11.29
C LEU A 64 -10.51 17.43 11.99
N ALA A 65 -10.62 16.21 11.46
CA ALA A 65 -11.35 15.14 12.11
C ALA A 65 -10.69 14.68 13.41
N SER A 66 -9.38 14.87 13.55
CA SER A 66 -8.61 14.46 14.74
C SER A 66 -8.62 15.50 15.87
N LEU A 67 -9.01 16.74 15.60
CA LEU A 67 -9.06 17.85 16.55
C LEU A 67 -10.50 18.17 16.91
N ASN A 68 -10.83 18.23 18.21
CA ASN A 68 -12.16 18.60 18.64
C ASN A 68 -12.44 20.09 18.35
N PRO A 69 -13.38 20.46 17.45
CA PRO A 69 -13.59 21.83 17.05
C PRO A 69 -14.20 22.73 18.14
N ARG A 70 -14.59 22.13 19.29
CA ARG A 70 -15.17 22.84 20.46
C ARG A 70 -14.17 23.12 21.55
N GLN A 71 -12.95 22.61 21.44
CA GLN A 71 -11.84 22.86 22.36
C GLN A 71 -10.91 23.89 21.77
N THR A 72 -10.25 24.68 22.62
CA THR A 72 -9.16 25.54 22.18
C THR A 72 -7.94 24.71 21.82
N VAL A 73 -6.99 25.27 21.08
CA VAL A 73 -5.73 24.61 20.75
C VAL A 73 -4.94 24.29 22.02
N GLY A 74 -4.96 25.19 23.01
CA GLY A 74 -4.38 24.94 24.34
C GLY A 74 -4.97 23.69 25.01
N ASP A 75 -6.31 23.57 25.07
CA ASP A 75 -7.00 22.40 25.62
C ASP A 75 -6.59 21.11 24.87
N ILE A 76 -6.47 21.17 23.54
CA ILE A 76 -6.13 20.01 22.71
C ILE A 76 -4.71 19.53 22.98
N VAL A 77 -3.75 20.46 23.11
CA VAL A 77 -2.32 20.14 23.33
C VAL A 77 -2.07 19.71 24.78
N THR A 78 -2.78 20.29 25.75
CA THR A 78 -2.62 19.94 27.18
C THR A 78 -3.35 18.64 27.56
N ALA A 79 -4.41 18.25 26.85
CA ALA A 79 -5.20 17.05 27.18
C ALA A 79 -4.36 15.77 27.37
N PRO A 80 -3.41 15.40 26.48
CA PRO A 80 -2.55 14.25 26.71
C PRO A 80 -1.61 14.43 27.91
N MET A 81 -1.17 15.65 28.23
CA MET A 81 -0.38 15.92 29.44
C MET A 81 -1.18 15.65 30.72
N GLU A 82 -2.47 16.06 30.75
CA GLU A 82 -3.37 15.78 31.88
C GLU A 82 -3.60 14.27 32.06
N VAL A 83 -3.83 13.55 30.96
CA VAL A 83 -4.04 12.08 31.00
C VAL A 83 -2.83 11.35 31.57
N HIS A 84 -1.61 11.84 31.32
CA HIS A 84 -0.36 11.18 31.70
C HIS A 84 0.31 11.84 32.93
N ASP A 85 -0.38 12.73 33.60
CA ASP A 85 0.13 13.44 34.80
C ASP A 85 1.46 14.18 34.55
N ILE A 86 1.58 14.85 33.39
CA ILE A 86 2.72 15.68 32.97
C ILE A 86 2.45 17.13 33.38
N GLY A 87 3.45 17.82 33.91
CA GLY A 87 3.33 19.19 34.42
C GLY A 87 2.79 19.26 35.85
N GLU A 88 3.19 20.33 36.57
CA GLU A 88 2.87 20.51 37.98
C GLU A 88 1.40 20.91 38.19
N ASP A 89 0.90 21.79 37.33
CA ASP A 89 -0.48 22.27 37.36
C ASP A 89 -0.98 22.67 35.95
N ALA A 90 -2.14 23.32 35.85
CA ALA A 90 -2.73 23.74 34.59
C ALA A 90 -1.93 24.87 33.95
N GLU A 91 -1.31 25.76 34.70
CA GLU A 91 -0.51 26.89 34.22
C GLU A 91 0.79 26.38 33.57
N ASP A 92 1.52 25.46 34.23
CA ASP A 92 2.74 24.82 33.72
C ASP A 92 2.40 24.03 32.41
N ARG A 93 1.26 23.31 32.36
CA ARG A 93 0.84 22.64 31.11
C ARG A 93 0.57 23.60 29.98
N LEU A 94 -0.04 24.76 30.26
CA LEU A 94 -0.32 25.78 29.27
C LEU A 94 0.97 26.39 28.73
N GLU A 95 1.94 26.74 29.60
CA GLU A 95 3.27 27.25 29.20
C GLU A 95 3.99 26.24 28.29
N ARG A 96 3.91 24.94 28.60
CA ARG A 96 4.47 23.87 27.75
C ARG A 96 3.75 23.80 26.41
N ALA A 97 2.42 23.97 26.38
CA ALA A 97 1.66 23.98 25.14
C ALA A 97 2.04 25.17 24.26
N GLU A 98 2.22 26.37 24.83
CA GLU A 98 2.72 27.56 24.16
C GLU A 98 4.11 27.34 23.54
N ALA A 99 5.03 26.77 24.29
CA ALA A 99 6.38 26.43 23.80
C ALA A 99 6.34 25.37 22.67
N LEU A 100 5.44 24.38 22.77
CA LEU A 100 5.27 23.39 21.69
C LEU A 100 4.68 24.00 20.43
N LEU A 101 3.74 24.96 20.54
CA LEU A 101 3.21 25.69 19.40
C LEU A 101 4.30 26.49 18.68
N GLU A 102 5.17 27.18 19.41
CA GLU A 102 6.30 27.91 18.82
C GLU A 102 7.28 26.95 18.10
N ARG A 103 7.55 25.76 18.67
CA ARG A 103 8.40 24.72 18.05
C ARG A 103 7.84 24.21 16.72
N VAL A 104 6.52 24.07 16.63
CA VAL A 104 5.90 23.67 15.37
C VAL A 104 5.64 24.85 14.41
N GLY A 105 6.20 26.05 14.72
CA GLY A 105 6.12 27.23 13.87
C GLY A 105 4.76 27.95 13.89
N LEU A 106 4.05 27.84 15.02
CA LEU A 106 2.86 28.63 15.34
C LEU A 106 3.20 29.71 16.39
N GLU A 107 2.28 30.63 16.64
CA GLU A 107 2.45 31.63 17.70
C GLU A 107 1.97 31.10 19.05
N ALA A 108 2.64 31.39 20.17
CA ALA A 108 2.20 31.01 21.52
C ALA A 108 0.75 31.44 21.80
N ALA A 109 0.38 32.67 21.40
CA ALA A 109 -0.98 33.19 21.56
C ALA A 109 -2.07 32.39 20.82
N HIS A 110 -1.71 31.43 19.99
CA HIS A 110 -2.67 30.55 19.31
C HIS A 110 -3.35 29.55 20.26
N VAL A 111 -2.89 29.40 21.52
CA VAL A 111 -3.50 28.52 22.54
C VAL A 111 -4.99 28.82 22.76
N ASP A 112 -5.41 30.09 22.64
CA ASP A 112 -6.79 30.54 22.86
C ASP A 112 -7.68 30.36 21.62
N ARG A 113 -7.13 29.98 20.47
CA ARG A 113 -7.89 29.82 19.23
C ARG A 113 -8.49 28.42 19.09
N TYR A 114 -9.53 28.34 18.24
CA TYR A 114 -10.18 27.08 17.89
C TYR A 114 -9.61 26.50 16.58
N PRO A 115 -9.57 25.17 16.42
CA PRO A 115 -9.06 24.53 15.19
C PRO A 115 -9.64 25.07 13.89
N THR A 116 -10.92 25.43 13.88
CA THR A 116 -11.59 25.99 12.70
C THR A 116 -11.08 27.34 12.22
N GLN A 117 -10.25 28.01 13.02
CA GLN A 117 -9.63 29.30 12.70
C GLN A 117 -8.26 29.16 12.02
N PHE A 118 -7.82 27.92 11.76
CA PHE A 118 -6.52 27.59 11.19
C PHE A 118 -6.65 27.01 9.79
N SER A 119 -5.62 27.22 8.96
CA SER A 119 -5.47 26.49 7.70
C SER A 119 -5.16 24.99 7.94
N GLY A 120 -5.35 24.15 6.95
CA GLY A 120 -5.06 22.71 7.06
C GLY A 120 -3.62 22.43 7.53
N GLY A 121 -2.63 23.15 7.00
CA GLY A 121 -1.24 23.01 7.46
C GLY A 121 -1.00 23.47 8.90
N GLN A 122 -1.70 24.51 9.35
CA GLN A 122 -1.64 24.95 10.75
C GLN A 122 -2.34 23.94 11.67
N GLN A 123 -3.45 23.36 11.25
CA GLN A 123 -4.11 22.26 12.00
C GLN A 123 -3.22 21.04 12.12
N GLN A 124 -2.49 20.71 11.05
CA GLN A 124 -1.51 19.62 11.09
C GLN A 124 -0.39 19.90 12.11
N ARG A 125 0.13 21.13 12.15
CA ARG A 125 1.11 21.57 13.16
C ARG A 125 0.57 21.45 14.59
N VAL A 126 -0.71 21.75 14.83
CA VAL A 126 -1.38 21.53 16.11
C VAL A 126 -1.43 20.03 16.43
N GLY A 127 -1.73 19.17 15.45
CA GLY A 127 -1.71 17.71 15.61
C GLY A 127 -0.32 17.18 15.97
N VAL A 128 0.74 17.73 15.35
CA VAL A 128 2.14 17.42 15.71
C VAL A 128 2.46 17.88 17.12
N ALA A 129 2.11 19.12 17.51
CA ALA A 129 2.32 19.64 18.87
C ALA A 129 1.63 18.75 19.92
N ARG A 130 0.38 18.32 19.66
CA ARG A 130 -0.35 17.39 20.54
C ARG A 130 0.38 16.06 20.70
N ALA A 131 0.90 15.49 19.63
CA ALA A 131 1.64 14.22 19.67
C ALA A 131 2.94 14.36 20.49
N LEU A 132 3.63 15.49 20.39
CA LEU A 132 4.87 15.77 21.12
C LEU A 132 4.64 16.10 22.60
N ALA A 133 3.43 16.46 23.01
CA ALA A 133 3.11 16.92 24.36
C ALA A 133 3.43 15.92 25.47
N VAL A 134 3.55 14.63 25.12
CA VAL A 134 3.89 13.54 26.06
C VAL A 134 5.33 13.02 25.90
N GLU A 135 6.15 13.67 25.08
CA GLU A 135 7.54 13.29 24.81
C GLU A 135 7.65 11.82 24.34
N PRO A 136 7.04 11.48 23.20
CA PRO A 136 7.01 10.10 22.71
C PRO A 136 8.38 9.63 22.22
N GLU A 137 8.55 8.31 22.08
CA GLU A 137 9.71 7.66 21.47
C GLU A 137 9.43 7.23 20.02
N LEU A 138 8.15 6.97 19.72
CA LEU A 138 7.66 6.57 18.40
C LEU A 138 6.45 7.42 17.99
N ILE A 139 6.48 7.94 16.78
CA ILE A 139 5.32 8.55 16.16
C ILE A 139 4.93 7.75 14.91
N VAL A 140 3.68 7.32 14.84
CA VAL A 140 3.05 6.80 13.64
C VAL A 140 2.38 7.97 12.92
N ALA A 141 2.93 8.38 11.79
CA ALA A 141 2.39 9.47 10.97
C ALA A 141 1.62 8.86 9.78
N ASP A 142 0.29 8.88 9.86
CA ASP A 142 -0.59 8.31 8.84
C ASP A 142 -0.98 9.39 7.84
N GLU A 143 -0.39 9.33 6.65
CA GLU A 143 -0.55 10.30 5.55
C GLU A 143 -0.51 11.78 6.01
N PRO A 144 0.49 12.20 6.77
CA PRO A 144 0.47 13.49 7.50
C PRO A 144 0.49 14.72 6.59
N VAL A 145 0.71 14.55 5.29
CA VAL A 145 0.83 15.63 4.30
C VAL A 145 -0.10 15.48 3.09
N SER A 146 -0.89 14.42 3.00
CA SER A 146 -1.67 14.08 1.79
C SER A 146 -2.74 15.12 1.41
N ALA A 147 -3.28 15.86 2.38
CA ALA A 147 -4.32 16.87 2.16
C ALA A 147 -3.78 18.31 2.02
N LEU A 148 -2.44 18.47 1.94
CA LEU A 148 -1.78 19.78 1.94
C LEU A 148 -1.25 20.14 0.56
N ASP A 149 -1.13 21.44 0.27
CA ASP A 149 -0.42 21.89 -0.92
C ASP A 149 1.09 21.62 -0.82
N VAL A 150 1.77 21.53 -1.97
CA VAL A 150 3.17 21.11 -2.07
C VAL A 150 4.12 21.97 -1.20
N SER A 151 3.84 23.27 -1.06
CA SER A 151 4.70 24.16 -0.28
C SER A 151 4.54 23.94 1.23
N VAL A 152 3.33 23.72 1.69
CA VAL A 152 3.03 23.40 3.09
C VAL A 152 3.50 21.97 3.43
N GLN A 153 3.35 21.03 2.49
CA GLN A 153 3.87 19.68 2.60
C GLN A 153 5.37 19.67 2.91
N ALA A 154 6.17 20.40 2.10
CA ALA A 154 7.62 20.50 2.33
C ALA A 154 7.97 21.04 3.72
N GLN A 155 7.23 22.07 4.20
CA GLN A 155 7.44 22.61 5.53
C GLN A 155 7.09 21.66 6.67
N ILE A 156 6.07 20.81 6.51
CA ILE A 156 5.72 19.81 7.51
C ILE A 156 6.75 18.68 7.55
N LEU A 157 7.28 18.27 6.38
CA LEU A 157 8.33 17.26 6.32
C LEU A 157 9.61 17.74 6.97
N GLU A 158 10.07 18.95 6.65
CA GLU A 158 11.24 19.59 7.29
C GLU A 158 11.06 19.69 8.80
N LEU A 159 9.87 20.12 9.27
CA LEU A 159 9.54 20.16 10.69
C LEU A 159 9.66 18.76 11.35
N LEU A 160 9.15 17.71 10.72
CA LEU A 160 9.23 16.35 11.27
C LEU A 160 10.69 15.85 11.34
N GLU A 161 11.52 16.17 10.36
CA GLU A 161 12.96 15.84 10.36
C GLU A 161 13.70 16.58 11.50
N GLU A 162 13.43 17.90 11.69
CA GLU A 162 14.01 18.68 12.76
C GLU A 162 13.61 18.13 14.15
N LEU A 163 12.33 17.82 14.33
CA LEU A 163 11.81 17.24 15.58
C LEU A 163 12.37 15.83 15.84
N GLN A 164 12.52 15.01 14.79
CA GLN A 164 13.17 13.71 14.92
C GLN A 164 14.60 13.83 15.43
N ALA A 165 15.37 14.74 14.83
CA ALA A 165 16.76 14.98 15.25
C ALA A 165 16.87 15.57 16.66
N GLU A 166 15.97 16.49 17.04
CA GLU A 166 15.98 17.14 18.35
C GLU A 166 15.59 16.18 19.49
N PHE A 167 14.53 15.37 19.27
CA PHE A 167 13.96 14.49 20.31
C PHE A 167 14.43 13.04 20.22
N GLY A 168 15.20 12.67 19.19
CA GLY A 168 15.61 11.27 18.96
C GLY A 168 14.43 10.34 18.62
N LEU A 169 13.39 10.88 17.97
CA LEU A 169 12.16 10.16 17.66
C LEU A 169 12.39 9.07 16.60
N SER A 170 11.71 7.94 16.76
CA SER A 170 11.51 7.00 15.65
C SER A 170 10.20 7.32 14.94
N LEU A 171 10.18 7.26 13.61
CA LEU A 171 8.99 7.55 12.82
C LEU A 171 8.56 6.31 12.02
N LEU A 172 7.27 5.97 12.09
CA LEU A 172 6.60 5.12 11.11
C LEU A 172 5.78 6.04 10.20
N PHE A 173 6.27 6.26 8.99
CA PHE A 173 5.68 7.21 8.05
C PHE A 173 4.84 6.47 7.00
N ILE A 174 3.52 6.59 7.06
CA ILE A 174 2.59 5.95 6.14
C ILE A 174 2.26 6.94 5.03
N THR A 175 2.44 6.56 3.77
CA THR A 175 2.10 7.39 2.61
C THR A 175 1.88 6.53 1.36
N HIS A 176 1.21 7.10 0.37
CA HIS A 176 1.16 6.56 -0.98
C HIS A 176 2.07 7.36 -1.96
N ASP A 177 2.71 8.44 -1.49
CA ASP A 177 3.60 9.27 -2.30
C ASP A 177 5.07 8.86 -2.11
N LEU A 178 5.61 8.19 -3.11
CA LEU A 178 7.00 7.73 -3.12
C LEU A 178 8.02 8.89 -3.21
N SER A 179 7.64 10.06 -3.70
CA SER A 179 8.53 11.22 -3.73
C SER A 179 8.83 11.74 -2.33
N VAL A 180 7.84 11.68 -1.44
CA VAL A 180 7.99 12.00 -0.02
C VAL A 180 8.90 10.99 0.67
N VAL A 181 8.71 9.69 0.38
CA VAL A 181 9.54 8.62 0.98
C VAL A 181 11.02 8.82 0.70
N HIS A 182 11.37 9.17 -0.54
CA HIS A 182 12.77 9.40 -0.92
C HIS A 182 13.42 10.54 -0.11
N GLN A 183 12.63 11.51 0.34
CA GLN A 183 13.12 12.65 1.11
C GLN A 183 13.33 12.32 2.59
N VAL A 184 12.33 11.64 3.24
CA VAL A 184 12.27 11.58 4.71
C VAL A 184 12.63 10.21 5.30
N ALA A 185 12.65 9.14 4.50
CA ALA A 185 12.78 7.80 5.04
C ALA A 185 14.19 7.22 4.90
N ASP A 186 14.65 6.52 5.93
CA ASP A 186 15.86 5.70 5.90
C ASP A 186 15.59 4.36 5.22
N ARG A 187 14.44 3.76 5.54
CA ARG A 187 13.98 2.49 4.99
C ARG A 187 12.54 2.57 4.54
N VAL A 188 12.19 1.70 3.61
CA VAL A 188 10.81 1.56 3.11
C VAL A 188 10.35 0.11 3.19
N ALA A 189 9.08 -0.05 3.54
CA ALA A 189 8.33 -1.29 3.47
C ALA A 189 7.18 -1.11 2.46
N VAL A 190 7.17 -1.91 1.41
CA VAL A 190 6.14 -1.88 0.38
C VAL A 190 5.05 -2.87 0.74
N MET A 191 3.81 -2.40 0.83
CA MET A 191 2.66 -3.19 1.26
C MET A 191 1.66 -3.37 0.11
N TYR A 192 1.23 -4.61 -0.11
CA TYR A 192 0.20 -4.96 -1.08
C TYR A 192 -0.83 -5.90 -0.43
N LEU A 193 -2.12 -5.54 -0.47
CA LEU A 193 -3.24 -6.32 0.09
C LEU A 193 -2.95 -6.93 1.48
N GLY A 194 -2.43 -6.11 2.40
CA GLY A 194 -2.16 -6.51 3.79
C GLY A 194 -0.83 -7.21 4.02
N GLU A 195 -0.02 -7.46 3.00
CA GLU A 195 1.29 -8.11 3.12
C GLU A 195 2.43 -7.15 2.77
N ILE A 196 3.54 -7.26 3.51
CA ILE A 196 4.78 -6.57 3.15
C ILE A 196 5.49 -7.42 2.10
N VAL A 197 5.52 -6.91 0.87
CA VAL A 197 6.10 -7.63 -0.28
C VAL A 197 7.58 -7.35 -0.46
N GLU A 198 8.07 -6.20 0.02
CA GLU A 198 9.50 -5.85 -0.04
C GLU A 198 9.85 -4.85 1.05
N THR A 199 11.06 -4.99 1.66
CA THR A 199 11.62 -4.00 2.58
C THR A 199 13.10 -3.78 2.30
N GLY A 200 13.59 -2.55 2.52
CA GLY A 200 15.00 -2.25 2.39
C GLY A 200 15.33 -0.78 2.62
N PRO A 201 16.63 -0.42 2.58
CA PRO A 201 17.07 0.97 2.55
C PRO A 201 16.49 1.70 1.34
N VAL A 202 15.99 2.93 1.54
CA VAL A 202 15.32 3.69 0.47
C VAL A 202 16.17 3.79 -0.79
N ARG A 203 17.46 4.15 -0.65
CA ARG A 203 18.35 4.33 -1.80
C ARG A 203 18.49 3.05 -2.64
N GLU A 204 18.58 1.89 -2.00
CA GLU A 204 18.71 0.60 -2.68
C GLU A 204 17.41 0.22 -3.37
N MET A 205 16.30 0.34 -2.66
CA MET A 205 14.97 0.03 -3.17
C MET A 205 14.58 0.88 -4.40
N PHE A 206 14.96 2.15 -4.43
CA PHE A 206 14.67 3.05 -5.56
C PHE A 206 15.57 2.79 -6.78
N ASN A 207 16.76 2.24 -6.58
CA ASN A 207 17.70 1.95 -7.68
C ASN A 207 17.52 0.56 -8.25
N ASP A 208 17.24 -0.43 -7.40
CA ASP A 208 17.20 -1.84 -7.76
C ASP A 208 16.09 -2.57 -6.98
N PRO A 209 14.81 -2.30 -7.26
CA PRO A 209 13.69 -2.99 -6.63
C PRO A 209 13.62 -4.45 -7.09
N GLU A 210 13.35 -5.37 -6.15
CA GLU A 210 13.26 -6.80 -6.42
C GLU A 210 11.84 -7.23 -6.83
N HIS A 211 10.84 -6.76 -6.06
CA HIS A 211 9.46 -7.20 -6.29
C HIS A 211 8.83 -6.47 -7.49
N PRO A 212 8.14 -7.17 -8.41
CA PRO A 212 7.52 -6.54 -9.59
C PRO A 212 6.52 -5.43 -9.27
N TYR A 213 5.82 -5.51 -8.14
CA TYR A 213 4.94 -4.44 -7.67
C TYR A 213 5.73 -3.18 -7.29
N THR A 214 6.86 -3.33 -6.59
CA THR A 214 7.75 -2.20 -6.26
C THR A 214 8.29 -1.54 -7.52
N LYS A 215 8.73 -2.35 -8.52
CA LYS A 215 9.14 -1.86 -9.85
C LYS A 215 8.05 -1.03 -10.50
N SER A 216 6.80 -1.54 -10.47
CA SER A 216 5.66 -0.84 -11.08
C SER A 216 5.35 0.48 -10.37
N LEU A 217 5.35 0.51 -9.04
CA LEU A 217 5.15 1.73 -8.26
C LEU A 217 6.22 2.78 -8.56
N LEU A 218 7.49 2.38 -8.57
CA LEU A 218 8.63 3.26 -8.83
C LEU A 218 8.68 3.76 -10.29
N SER A 219 8.19 2.96 -11.26
CA SER A 219 8.10 3.37 -12.66
C SER A 219 7.14 4.54 -12.89
N ALA A 220 6.21 4.77 -11.96
CA ALA A 220 5.25 5.88 -12.01
C ALA A 220 5.79 7.18 -11.39
N VAL A 221 6.92 7.14 -10.66
CA VAL A 221 7.52 8.31 -10.01
C VAL A 221 8.24 9.16 -11.05
N PRO A 222 7.90 10.46 -11.19
CA PRO A 222 8.60 11.34 -12.10
C PRO A 222 10.08 11.49 -11.71
N ARG A 223 11.00 11.24 -12.64
CA ARG A 223 12.43 11.49 -12.44
C ARG A 223 12.83 12.85 -13.03
N ILE A 224 13.72 13.55 -12.33
CA ILE A 224 14.23 14.87 -12.76
C ILE A 224 15.13 14.73 -13.99
N ASP A 225 15.81 13.57 -14.16
CA ASP A 225 16.69 13.31 -15.30
C ASP A 225 15.90 12.85 -16.54
N PRO A 226 15.77 13.68 -17.59
CA PRO A 226 15.05 13.32 -18.82
C PRO A 226 15.73 12.18 -19.62
N SER A 227 17.02 11.90 -19.36
CA SER A 227 17.79 10.85 -20.04
C SER A 227 17.54 9.46 -19.42
N ALA A 228 17.07 9.40 -18.18
CA ALA A 228 16.74 8.20 -17.45
C ALA A 228 15.26 7.77 -17.67
N ARG A 229 14.76 7.81 -18.92
CA ARG A 229 13.43 7.34 -19.25
C ARG A 229 13.35 5.84 -18.95
N GLN A 230 12.61 5.49 -17.90
CA GLN A 230 12.08 4.14 -17.72
C GLN A 230 10.68 4.11 -18.37
N ASP A 231 10.40 3.07 -19.12
CA ASP A 231 9.04 2.84 -19.60
C ASP A 231 8.15 2.61 -18.38
N ARG A 232 7.04 3.34 -18.32
CA ARG A 232 6.07 3.19 -17.25
C ARG A 232 5.43 1.81 -17.32
N ILE A 233 5.53 1.03 -16.26
CA ILE A 233 4.85 -0.25 -16.13
C ILE A 233 3.39 0.03 -15.75
N ILE A 234 2.48 -0.24 -16.69
CA ILE A 234 1.04 -0.11 -16.47
C ILE A 234 0.53 -1.43 -15.94
N LEU A 235 -0.02 -1.41 -14.74
CA LEU A 235 -0.66 -2.59 -14.15
C LEU A 235 -2.07 -2.74 -14.73
N GLU A 236 -2.34 -3.89 -15.30
CA GLU A 236 -3.67 -4.25 -15.80
C GLU A 236 -4.58 -4.74 -14.68
N GLY A 237 -5.88 -4.54 -14.84
CA GLY A 237 -6.91 -4.95 -13.89
C GLY A 237 -7.06 -4.03 -12.69
N THR A 238 -8.06 -4.32 -11.87
CA THR A 238 -8.37 -3.60 -10.63
C THR A 238 -7.65 -4.23 -9.44
N VAL A 239 -7.49 -3.46 -8.35
CA VAL A 239 -6.97 -4.00 -7.09
C VAL A 239 -8.01 -4.97 -6.53
N PRO A 240 -7.65 -6.25 -6.27
CA PRO A 240 -8.57 -7.20 -5.66
C PRO A 240 -9.04 -6.76 -4.28
N SER A 241 -10.14 -7.36 -3.80
CA SER A 241 -10.66 -7.06 -2.47
C SER A 241 -9.69 -7.56 -1.38
N PRO A 242 -9.36 -6.73 -0.38
CA PRO A 242 -8.55 -7.19 0.74
C PRO A 242 -9.31 -8.12 1.70
N ILE A 243 -10.65 -8.23 1.56
CA ILE A 243 -11.49 -9.11 2.37
C ILE A 243 -11.36 -10.57 1.89
N ASP A 244 -11.23 -10.75 0.58
CA ASP A 244 -11.05 -12.05 -0.07
C ASP A 244 -9.86 -11.92 -1.05
N PRO A 245 -8.63 -11.95 -0.53
CA PRO A 245 -7.45 -11.76 -1.36
C PRO A 245 -7.17 -13.01 -2.20
N PRO A 246 -6.56 -12.85 -3.38
CA PRO A 246 -6.14 -13.98 -4.21
C PRO A 246 -5.26 -14.98 -3.44
N GLU A 247 -5.44 -16.27 -3.69
CA GLU A 247 -4.56 -17.32 -3.17
C GLU A 247 -3.14 -17.19 -3.73
N GLY A 248 -2.17 -17.84 -3.10
CA GLY A 248 -0.78 -17.76 -3.51
C GLY A 248 -0.17 -16.38 -3.34
N CYS A 249 0.54 -15.89 -4.34
CA CYS A 249 1.05 -14.53 -4.37
C CYS A 249 -0.10 -13.54 -4.63
N ARG A 250 -0.47 -12.72 -3.66
CA ARG A 250 -1.60 -11.78 -3.78
C ARG A 250 -1.50 -10.82 -4.97
N PHE A 251 -0.30 -10.60 -5.49
CA PHE A 251 -0.06 -9.73 -6.64
C PHE A 251 -0.18 -10.45 -7.99
N HIS A 252 -0.30 -11.80 -8.05
CA HIS A 252 -0.25 -12.56 -9.30
C HIS A 252 -1.28 -12.11 -10.35
N THR A 253 -2.47 -11.70 -9.94
CA THR A 253 -3.53 -11.25 -10.86
C THR A 253 -3.14 -10.02 -11.68
N ARG A 254 -2.26 -9.16 -11.14
CA ARG A 254 -1.80 -7.90 -11.76
C ARG A 254 -0.31 -7.92 -12.10
N CYS A 255 0.41 -9.00 -11.75
CA CYS A 255 1.85 -9.07 -11.92
C CYS A 255 2.25 -9.16 -13.40
N PRO A 256 3.02 -8.21 -13.94
CA PRO A 256 3.50 -8.30 -15.33
C PRO A 256 4.55 -9.41 -15.50
N ALA A 257 5.13 -9.87 -14.40
CA ALA A 257 6.19 -10.90 -14.34
C ALA A 257 5.68 -12.22 -13.76
N VAL A 258 4.37 -12.52 -13.86
CA VAL A 258 3.82 -13.80 -13.42
C VAL A 258 4.59 -14.96 -14.07
N ILE A 259 4.98 -15.96 -13.27
CA ILE A 259 5.85 -17.04 -13.74
C ILE A 259 5.02 -18.06 -14.51
N PRO A 260 5.39 -18.39 -15.77
CA PRO A 260 4.78 -19.48 -16.50
C PRO A 260 5.17 -20.85 -15.93
N ASN A 261 4.48 -21.89 -16.32
CA ASN A 261 4.91 -23.26 -16.07
C ASN A 261 6.10 -23.64 -17.00
N ASP A 262 6.80 -24.72 -16.65
CA ASP A 262 7.97 -25.20 -17.41
C ASP A 262 7.67 -25.63 -18.85
N ALA A 263 6.42 -25.89 -19.18
CA ALA A 263 5.97 -26.27 -20.53
C ALA A 263 5.71 -25.07 -21.44
N TRP A 264 5.74 -23.85 -20.90
CA TRP A 264 5.48 -22.65 -21.69
C TRP A 264 6.64 -22.34 -22.66
N THR A 265 6.32 -22.14 -23.93
CA THR A 265 7.31 -21.89 -24.99
C THR A 265 7.25 -20.49 -25.59
N GLY A 266 6.30 -19.67 -25.13
CA GLY A 266 6.11 -18.29 -25.59
C GLY A 266 6.93 -17.27 -24.80
N SER A 267 6.83 -16.00 -25.20
CA SER A 267 7.41 -14.90 -24.43
C SER A 267 6.70 -14.69 -23.08
N GLN A 268 7.36 -14.00 -22.15
CA GLN A 268 6.76 -13.57 -20.87
C GLN A 268 5.48 -12.73 -21.10
N GLN A 269 5.51 -11.84 -22.11
CA GLN A 269 4.35 -11.01 -22.45
C GLN A 269 3.18 -11.85 -22.96
N ALA A 270 3.46 -12.84 -23.82
CA ALA A 270 2.43 -13.76 -24.31
C ALA A 270 1.80 -14.56 -23.17
N PHE A 271 2.62 -15.03 -22.19
CA PHE A 271 2.08 -15.69 -21.00
C PHE A 271 1.20 -14.73 -20.18
N ARG A 272 1.65 -13.50 -19.99
CA ARG A 272 0.88 -12.50 -19.25
C ARG A 272 -0.49 -12.25 -19.91
N HIS A 273 -0.57 -12.18 -21.25
CA HIS A 273 -1.83 -12.02 -21.97
C HIS A 273 -2.76 -13.23 -21.77
N ALA A 274 -2.26 -14.45 -21.95
CA ALA A 274 -3.02 -15.67 -21.69
C ALA A 274 -3.47 -15.77 -20.22
N PHE A 275 -2.62 -15.39 -19.30
CA PHE A 275 -2.92 -15.38 -17.86
C PHE A 275 -3.93 -14.29 -17.49
N THR A 276 -3.94 -13.15 -18.18
CA THR A 276 -4.98 -12.12 -17.99
C THR A 276 -6.34 -12.65 -18.45
N PHE A 277 -6.39 -13.37 -19.58
CA PHE A 277 -7.61 -14.04 -20.02
C PHE A 277 -8.10 -15.06 -18.98
N ARG A 278 -7.21 -15.93 -18.48
CA ARG A 278 -7.51 -16.86 -17.39
C ARG A 278 -8.17 -16.14 -16.20
N ASN A 279 -7.53 -15.07 -15.68
CA ASN A 279 -8.04 -14.34 -14.53
C ASN A 279 -9.44 -13.77 -14.75
N ARG A 280 -9.74 -13.29 -15.98
CA ARG A 280 -11.06 -12.76 -16.33
C ARG A 280 -12.13 -13.84 -16.39
N VAL A 281 -11.78 -15.04 -16.87
CA VAL A 281 -12.69 -16.20 -16.84
C VAL A 281 -12.97 -16.59 -15.39
N GLU A 282 -11.94 -16.75 -14.55
CA GLU A 282 -12.07 -17.12 -13.13
C GLU A 282 -12.88 -16.08 -12.32
N ALA A 283 -12.75 -14.80 -12.66
CA ALA A 283 -13.49 -13.71 -12.01
C ALA A 283 -14.95 -13.56 -12.51
N GLY A 284 -15.37 -14.31 -13.53
CA GLY A 284 -16.68 -14.16 -14.16
C GLY A 284 -16.87 -12.79 -14.83
N GLU A 285 -15.76 -12.18 -15.30
CA GLU A 285 -15.80 -10.85 -15.95
C GLU A 285 -16.23 -10.89 -17.41
N LEU A 286 -16.36 -12.09 -17.99
CA LEU A 286 -16.82 -12.28 -19.36
C LEU A 286 -18.35 -12.41 -19.37
N ASP A 287 -19.03 -11.40 -19.91
CA ASP A 287 -20.49 -11.35 -20.02
C ASP A 287 -20.93 -11.73 -21.44
N PRO A 288 -21.27 -13.02 -21.68
CA PRO A 288 -21.69 -13.49 -23.00
C PRO A 288 -23.03 -12.92 -23.44
N ASP A 289 -23.94 -12.62 -22.49
CA ASP A 289 -25.26 -12.08 -22.81
C ASP A 289 -25.18 -10.63 -23.29
N ALA A 290 -24.33 -9.82 -22.65
CA ALA A 290 -24.09 -8.45 -23.10
C ALA A 290 -23.42 -8.43 -24.49
N VAL A 291 -22.47 -9.35 -24.75
CA VAL A 291 -21.81 -9.50 -26.04
C VAL A 291 -22.84 -9.96 -27.11
N ARG A 292 -23.64 -10.96 -26.80
CA ARG A 292 -24.69 -11.48 -27.70
C ARG A 292 -25.69 -10.39 -28.08
N THR A 293 -26.22 -9.67 -27.12
CA THR A 293 -27.17 -8.57 -27.36
C THR A 293 -26.59 -7.51 -28.30
N ARG A 294 -25.31 -7.16 -28.13
CA ARG A 294 -24.64 -6.18 -28.99
C ARG A 294 -24.46 -6.72 -30.42
N LEU A 295 -24.01 -7.96 -30.56
CA LEU A 295 -23.83 -8.60 -31.89
C LEU A 295 -25.14 -8.76 -32.62
N GLU A 296 -26.22 -9.14 -31.96
CA GLU A 296 -27.56 -9.25 -32.58
C GLU A 296 -28.06 -7.88 -33.08
N ALA A 297 -27.78 -6.80 -32.35
CA ALA A 297 -28.13 -5.45 -32.81
C ALA A 297 -27.29 -4.99 -34.02
N GLU A 298 -26.03 -5.46 -34.15
CA GLU A 298 -25.11 -5.10 -35.22
C GLU A 298 -25.29 -5.99 -36.49
N LEU A 299 -25.44 -7.29 -36.32
CA LEU A 299 -25.35 -8.30 -37.35
C LEU A 299 -26.67 -9.07 -37.63
N GLY A 300 -27.66 -8.96 -36.72
CA GLY A 300 -28.87 -9.77 -36.72
C GLY A 300 -28.69 -11.04 -35.88
N GLU A 301 -28.93 -12.21 -36.42
CA GLU A 301 -28.70 -13.46 -35.69
C GLU A 301 -27.20 -13.70 -35.44
N THR A 302 -26.83 -14.19 -34.26
CA THR A 302 -25.47 -14.56 -33.91
C THR A 302 -25.42 -15.96 -33.28
N ASP A 303 -24.31 -16.65 -33.46
CA ASP A 303 -24.05 -17.98 -32.88
C ASP A 303 -23.00 -17.87 -31.74
N ASP A 304 -22.84 -18.98 -31.01
CA ASP A 304 -21.92 -19.03 -29.86
C ASP A 304 -20.45 -18.88 -30.27
N ASP A 305 -20.07 -19.32 -31.49
CA ASP A 305 -18.71 -19.15 -31.98
C ASP A 305 -18.38 -17.66 -32.24
N THR A 306 -19.32 -16.90 -32.79
CA THR A 306 -19.17 -15.45 -33.01
C THR A 306 -19.11 -14.70 -31.64
N VAL A 307 -19.90 -15.14 -30.67
CA VAL A 307 -19.82 -14.59 -29.28
C VAL A 307 -18.48 -14.91 -28.68
N ALA A 308 -17.98 -16.15 -28.80
CA ALA A 308 -16.68 -16.55 -28.25
C ALA A 308 -15.51 -15.75 -28.85
N ASP A 309 -15.50 -15.56 -30.19
CA ASP A 309 -14.48 -14.74 -30.84
C ASP A 309 -14.52 -13.29 -30.32
N ARG A 310 -15.69 -12.69 -30.08
CA ARG A 310 -15.82 -11.35 -29.54
C ARG A 310 -15.44 -11.29 -28.05
N LEU A 311 -15.68 -12.34 -27.27
CA LEU A 311 -15.22 -12.45 -25.89
C LEU A 311 -13.68 -12.46 -25.83
N ILE A 312 -13.02 -13.19 -26.73
CA ILE A 312 -11.56 -13.22 -26.84
C ILE A 312 -11.02 -11.83 -27.18
N GLU A 313 -11.57 -11.18 -28.23
CA GLU A 313 -11.17 -9.81 -28.62
C GLU A 313 -11.29 -8.80 -27.47
N ASN A 314 -12.32 -8.91 -26.65
CA ASN A 314 -12.55 -8.00 -25.52
C ASN A 314 -11.69 -8.32 -24.29
N ALA A 315 -11.32 -9.59 -24.09
CA ALA A 315 -10.69 -10.07 -22.86
C ALA A 315 -9.17 -10.25 -22.98
N LEU A 316 -8.67 -10.55 -24.19
CA LEU A 316 -7.24 -10.77 -24.40
C LEU A 316 -6.54 -9.42 -24.64
N PRO A 317 -5.50 -9.06 -23.87
CA PRO A 317 -4.75 -7.79 -24.04
C PRO A 317 -3.80 -7.80 -25.25
N GLY A 318 -4.13 -8.42 -26.32
CA GLY A 318 -3.31 -8.56 -27.52
C GLY A 318 -4.00 -9.41 -28.57
N ASP A 319 -3.29 -9.73 -29.65
CA ASP A 319 -3.83 -10.59 -30.67
C ASP A 319 -3.64 -12.07 -30.31
N LEU A 320 -4.65 -12.90 -30.53
CA LEU A 320 -4.56 -14.35 -30.33
C LEU A 320 -3.43 -14.98 -31.18
N SER A 321 -3.09 -14.38 -32.32
CA SER A 321 -1.99 -14.81 -33.20
C SER A 321 -0.59 -14.58 -32.58
N ASP A 322 -0.47 -13.74 -31.56
CA ASP A 322 0.79 -13.49 -30.86
C ASP A 322 1.11 -14.57 -29.80
N LEU A 323 0.14 -15.45 -29.54
CA LEU A 323 0.29 -16.53 -28.57
C LEU A 323 0.83 -17.81 -29.24
N PRO A 324 1.54 -18.66 -28.48
CA PRO A 324 1.88 -20.01 -28.94
C PRO A 324 0.63 -20.82 -29.31
N GLU A 325 0.75 -21.70 -30.31
CA GLU A 325 -0.34 -22.56 -30.77
C GLU A 325 -0.97 -23.37 -29.62
N ALA A 326 -0.13 -23.84 -28.69
CA ALA A 326 -0.56 -24.57 -27.49
C ALA A 326 -1.44 -23.74 -26.53
N ALA A 327 -1.41 -22.41 -26.58
CA ALA A 327 -2.24 -21.52 -25.78
C ALA A 327 -3.54 -21.12 -26.50
N THR A 328 -3.53 -21.11 -27.81
CA THR A 328 -4.65 -20.64 -28.65
C THR A 328 -5.89 -21.52 -28.48
N GLU A 329 -5.70 -22.84 -28.49
CA GLU A 329 -6.80 -23.80 -28.39
C GLU A 329 -7.51 -23.74 -27.02
N PRO A 330 -6.82 -23.75 -25.86
CA PRO A 330 -7.49 -23.61 -24.58
C PRO A 330 -8.27 -22.29 -24.42
N ILE A 331 -7.75 -21.18 -24.97
CA ILE A 331 -8.44 -19.88 -24.91
C ILE A 331 -9.74 -19.94 -25.73
N ARG A 332 -9.72 -20.52 -26.92
CA ARG A 332 -10.93 -20.69 -27.77
C ARG A 332 -11.95 -21.59 -27.07
N THR A 333 -11.50 -22.72 -26.55
CA THR A 333 -12.37 -23.68 -25.86
C THR A 333 -13.04 -23.02 -24.65
N ALA A 334 -12.28 -22.31 -23.81
CA ALA A 334 -12.86 -21.63 -22.66
C ALA A 334 -13.84 -20.52 -23.08
N ALA A 335 -13.54 -19.75 -24.13
CA ALA A 335 -14.45 -18.71 -24.61
C ALA A 335 -15.75 -19.31 -25.17
N GLN A 336 -15.70 -20.47 -25.87
CA GLN A 336 -16.89 -21.20 -26.31
C GLN A 336 -17.71 -21.73 -25.15
N GLN A 337 -17.06 -22.27 -24.10
CA GLN A 337 -17.72 -22.72 -22.89
C GLN A 337 -18.44 -21.56 -22.18
N VAL A 338 -17.78 -20.38 -22.03
CA VAL A 338 -18.43 -19.18 -21.50
C VAL A 338 -19.63 -18.76 -22.35
N ALA A 339 -19.49 -18.76 -23.70
CA ALA A 339 -20.56 -18.39 -24.61
C ALA A 339 -21.77 -19.36 -24.51
N ALA A 340 -21.53 -20.63 -24.18
CA ALA A 340 -22.55 -21.65 -23.94
C ALA A 340 -23.15 -21.61 -22.52
N GLY A 341 -22.57 -20.85 -21.59
CA GLY A 341 -23.00 -20.77 -20.18
C GLY A 341 -22.37 -21.82 -19.27
N ASP A 342 -21.30 -22.49 -19.72
CA ASP A 342 -20.57 -23.54 -18.99
C ASP A 342 -19.34 -22.93 -18.27
N GLU A 343 -19.57 -22.01 -17.32
CA GLU A 343 -18.51 -21.22 -16.66
C GLU A 343 -17.55 -22.10 -15.83
N ASP A 344 -18.03 -23.12 -15.16
CA ASP A 344 -17.20 -24.04 -14.36
C ASP A 344 -16.22 -24.81 -15.25
N ASP A 345 -16.67 -25.29 -16.42
CA ASP A 345 -15.83 -26.00 -17.39
C ASP A 345 -14.80 -25.04 -18.00
N ALA A 346 -15.20 -23.80 -18.30
CA ALA A 346 -14.30 -22.76 -18.81
C ALA A 346 -13.17 -22.45 -17.80
N THR A 347 -13.53 -22.32 -16.52
CA THR A 347 -12.57 -22.11 -15.42
C THR A 347 -11.59 -23.30 -15.33
N GLY A 348 -12.07 -24.51 -15.36
CA GLY A 348 -11.22 -25.71 -15.36
C GLY A 348 -10.24 -25.73 -16.55
N THR A 349 -10.73 -25.39 -17.74
CA THR A 349 -9.92 -25.33 -18.99
C THR A 349 -8.75 -24.36 -18.85
N VAL A 350 -8.98 -23.12 -18.38
CA VAL A 350 -7.92 -22.11 -18.28
C VAL A 350 -6.95 -22.39 -17.13
N GLN A 351 -7.42 -23.00 -16.02
CA GLN A 351 -6.57 -23.39 -14.90
C GLN A 351 -5.59 -24.49 -15.30
N GLU A 352 -6.04 -25.49 -16.04
CA GLU A 352 -5.20 -26.58 -16.52
C GLU A 352 -4.20 -26.10 -17.59
N ALA A 353 -4.60 -25.18 -18.46
CA ALA A 353 -3.77 -24.69 -19.55
C ALA A 353 -2.68 -23.69 -19.09
N PHE A 354 -2.98 -22.85 -18.10
CA PHE A 354 -2.08 -21.76 -17.69
C PHE A 354 -1.75 -21.82 -16.20
N PRO A 355 -1.21 -22.95 -15.67
CA PRO A 355 -0.81 -23.02 -14.27
C PRO A 355 0.42 -22.13 -14.01
N SER A 356 0.52 -21.62 -12.77
CA SER A 356 1.62 -20.78 -12.33
C SER A 356 1.95 -21.04 -10.86
N PRO A 357 3.24 -21.11 -10.47
CA PRO A 357 3.63 -21.20 -9.07
C PRO A 357 3.13 -19.99 -8.26
N CYS A 358 2.96 -18.83 -8.91
CA CYS A 358 2.44 -17.64 -8.27
C CYS A 358 0.97 -17.78 -7.79
N VAL A 359 0.21 -18.72 -8.35
CA VAL A 359 -1.17 -19.06 -7.91
C VAL A 359 -1.15 -20.17 -6.86
N ALA A 360 -0.29 -21.16 -7.06
CA ALA A 360 -0.28 -22.37 -6.24
C ALA A 360 0.21 -22.15 -4.81
N GLU A 361 1.19 -21.25 -4.65
CA GLU A 361 1.87 -21.05 -3.36
C GLU A 361 2.10 -19.58 -3.06
N ALA A 362 1.99 -19.21 -1.77
CA ALA A 362 2.43 -17.88 -1.31
C ALA A 362 3.95 -17.79 -1.33
N PRO A 363 4.54 -16.70 -1.89
CA PRO A 363 5.99 -16.57 -1.94
C PRO A 363 6.57 -16.43 -0.53
N ARG A 364 7.68 -17.12 -0.28
CA ARG A 364 8.44 -16.96 0.96
C ARG A 364 9.16 -15.62 0.98
N THR A 365 9.26 -15.02 2.18
CA THR A 365 10.12 -13.85 2.37
C THR A 365 11.58 -14.29 2.39
N VAL A 366 12.34 -13.85 1.41
CA VAL A 366 13.77 -14.12 1.27
C VAL A 366 14.59 -12.85 1.53
N LYS A 367 15.91 -13.02 1.70
CA LYS A 367 16.87 -11.92 1.92
C LYS A 367 17.81 -11.83 0.72
N PRO A 368 17.48 -11.09 -0.34
CA PRO A 368 18.36 -10.95 -1.51
C PRO A 368 19.66 -10.21 -1.18
N ALA A 369 19.65 -9.34 -0.16
CA ALA A 369 20.82 -8.64 0.33
C ALA A 369 20.73 -8.39 1.85
N PRO A 370 21.83 -8.02 2.54
CA PRO A 370 21.78 -7.56 3.91
C PRO A 370 20.82 -6.39 4.06
N ASN A 371 19.95 -6.43 5.06
CA ASN A 371 18.91 -5.39 5.35
C ASN A 371 17.79 -5.26 4.31
N ARG A 372 17.70 -6.17 3.32
CA ARG A 372 16.60 -6.24 2.36
C ARG A 372 15.81 -7.54 2.51
N THR A 373 14.51 -7.47 2.33
CA THR A 373 13.65 -8.65 2.20
C THR A 373 12.72 -8.48 1.02
N ALA A 374 12.41 -9.58 0.33
CA ALA A 374 11.41 -9.61 -0.74
C ALA A 374 10.60 -10.91 -0.68
N ALA A 375 9.30 -10.82 -0.95
CA ALA A 375 8.38 -11.95 -1.01
C ALA A 375 7.93 -12.16 -2.47
N CYS A 376 8.79 -12.78 -3.28
CA CYS A 376 8.53 -13.05 -4.69
C CYS A 376 9.25 -14.33 -5.11
N HIS A 377 8.56 -15.23 -5.83
CA HIS A 377 9.14 -16.48 -6.36
C HIS A 377 10.33 -16.23 -7.29
N ARG A 378 10.36 -15.11 -8.04
CA ARG A 378 11.50 -14.77 -8.91
C ARG A 378 12.77 -14.40 -8.16
N VAL A 379 12.66 -14.04 -6.90
CA VAL A 379 13.79 -13.65 -6.03
C VAL A 379 14.20 -14.80 -5.13
N ASP A 380 13.36 -15.84 -5.01
CA ASP A 380 13.64 -17.01 -4.21
C ASP A 380 14.62 -17.93 -4.94
N PRO A 381 15.85 -18.13 -4.42
CA PRO A 381 16.87 -18.97 -5.07
C PRO A 381 16.48 -20.46 -5.15
N GLU A 382 15.43 -20.89 -4.48
CA GLU A 382 14.92 -22.26 -4.59
C GLU A 382 13.91 -22.40 -5.75
N HIS A 383 13.43 -21.31 -6.31
CA HIS A 383 12.65 -21.28 -7.54
C HIS A 383 13.59 -20.91 -8.70
N ASP A 384 13.81 -21.86 -9.61
CA ASP A 384 14.66 -21.70 -10.81
C ASP A 384 13.90 -20.85 -11.89
N ALA A 385 13.51 -19.64 -11.51
CA ALA A 385 12.86 -18.70 -12.42
C ALA A 385 13.92 -17.72 -12.91
N ASP A 386 14.18 -17.71 -14.22
CA ASP A 386 15.07 -16.72 -14.86
C ASP A 386 14.75 -15.30 -14.38
N ALA A 387 15.75 -14.65 -13.78
CA ALA A 387 15.60 -13.39 -13.05
C ALA A 387 15.42 -12.16 -13.96
N GLU A 388 15.41 -12.30 -15.28
CA GLU A 388 15.27 -11.17 -16.21
C GLU A 388 13.81 -10.75 -16.39
N PHE A 389 13.45 -9.70 -15.61
CA PHE A 389 12.23 -8.91 -15.83
C PHE A 389 12.53 -7.42 -15.58
#